data_e0bfe187241fd4b504bbe63d703230ad
#
_entry.id   e0bfe187241fd4b504bbe63d703230ad
#
_cell.length_a   1.000
_cell.length_b   1.000
_cell.length_c   1.000
_cell.angle_alpha   90.00
_cell.angle_beta   90.00
_cell.angle_gamma   90.00
#
_symmetry.space_group_name_H-M   'P 1'
#
loop_
_entity.id
_entity.type
_entity.pdbx_description
1 polymer ?
#
loop_
_entity_poly.entity_id
_entity_poly.type
_entity_poly.pdbx_seq_one_letter_code
_entity_poly.pdbx_strand_id
1 'polypeptide(L)'
;LFYGDNLEVLRKHIKDETVDLCYIDPPFNSKRNYNQIYNNVGKEDKAQTQAFIDTWTWDDQANQGLAEIQENYLGHFTSQSIDLISGLTKVLGKGSLLAYLVSMTLRVAEIHRVLKPTGSFYLHCDPTASHYLKIIIDAIFCSQGGDFKNEITWKRKTGRGETNHKSSRFGVSTDTILFYAKSNQSCFNSQFSFDVEGYSDYIDKSFKYVDENGRRYQADNLASPSPRPNLMYEYKGYKPPATGWAISKEKMEQWDKEGRLHFPKDQTGRIRRKRFLDELQGKPIQNLWDDIQPISSQDKERLGYPTQKPEALLERIIQTSSNEGDIILDAYCGCGTTVAVSQKLNRQWIGIDITYQSISLILKRLEDTF
;
A
#
# COMPACT_ATOMS: atom_id res chain seq x y z
N LEU A 1 21.01 -7.81 1.45
CA LEU A 1 20.33 -8.64 2.44
C LEU A 1 21.14 -8.65 3.73
N PHE A 2 20.49 -8.39 4.88
CA PHE A 2 21.14 -8.34 6.20
C PHE A 2 20.50 -9.37 7.14
N TYR A 3 21.35 -10.05 7.90
CA TYR A 3 20.98 -10.93 9.00
C TYR A 3 21.27 -10.22 10.33
N GLY A 4 20.24 -9.98 11.16
CA GLY A 4 20.39 -9.33 12.45
C GLY A 4 19.19 -8.50 12.90
N ASP A 5 19.31 -7.84 14.05
CA ASP A 5 18.28 -6.89 14.52
C ASP A 5 18.18 -5.70 13.58
N ASN A 6 16.97 -5.42 13.13
CA ASN A 6 16.71 -4.37 12.13
C ASN A 6 17.03 -2.97 12.65
N LEU A 7 16.85 -2.67 13.95
CA LEU A 7 17.21 -1.38 14.52
C LEU A 7 18.72 -1.14 14.43
N GLU A 8 19.52 -2.17 14.74
CA GLU A 8 20.97 -2.08 14.61
C GLU A 8 21.42 -1.93 13.15
N VAL A 9 20.83 -2.70 12.25
CA VAL A 9 21.15 -2.62 10.82
C VAL A 9 20.79 -1.25 10.26
N LEU A 10 19.60 -0.73 10.55
CA LEU A 10 19.17 0.61 10.13
C LEU A 10 20.17 1.67 10.57
N ARG A 11 20.61 1.63 11.82
CA ARG A 11 21.56 2.61 12.40
C ARG A 11 22.97 2.50 11.85
N LYS A 12 23.47 1.29 11.68
CA LYS A 12 24.89 1.07 11.34
C LYS A 12 25.16 1.03 9.83
N HIS A 13 24.18 0.59 9.04
CA HIS A 13 24.40 0.24 7.64
C HIS A 13 23.57 1.03 6.63
N ILE A 14 22.45 1.63 7.05
CA ILE A 14 21.59 2.36 6.12
C ILE A 14 21.79 3.87 6.36
N LYS A 15 22.21 4.56 5.30
CA LYS A 15 22.46 6.01 5.34
C LYS A 15 21.15 6.78 5.31
N ASP A 16 21.21 8.02 5.80
CA ASP A 16 20.10 8.97 5.74
C ASP A 16 19.66 9.20 4.30
N GLU A 17 18.36 9.32 4.11
CA GLU A 17 17.75 9.72 2.84
C GLU A 17 18.20 8.93 1.61
N THR A 18 18.33 7.59 1.77
CA THR A 18 18.73 6.69 0.67
C THR A 18 17.60 5.81 0.16
N VAL A 19 16.52 5.64 0.92
CA VAL A 19 15.42 4.70 0.63
C VAL A 19 14.24 5.45 0.00
N ASP A 20 13.69 4.91 -1.09
CA ASP A 20 12.55 5.50 -1.79
C ASP A 20 11.21 4.99 -1.25
N LEU A 21 11.15 3.72 -0.85
CA LEU A 21 9.96 3.10 -0.29
C LEU A 21 10.35 2.13 0.83
N CYS A 22 9.69 2.25 1.97
CA CYS A 22 9.77 1.26 3.03
C CYS A 22 8.41 0.59 3.25
N TYR A 23 8.36 -0.73 3.18
CA TYR A 23 7.24 -1.55 3.60
C TYR A 23 7.69 -2.43 4.76
N ILE A 24 6.89 -2.53 5.80
CA ILE A 24 7.11 -3.47 6.90
C ILE A 24 5.84 -4.19 7.32
N ASP A 25 6.01 -5.46 7.68
CA ASP A 25 4.99 -6.35 8.24
C ASP A 25 5.52 -6.93 9.56
N PRO A 26 5.61 -6.11 10.63
CA PRO A 26 6.17 -6.53 11.90
C PRO A 26 5.26 -7.52 12.63
N PRO A 27 5.77 -8.31 13.60
CA PRO A 27 4.93 -9.09 14.49
C PRO A 27 3.87 -8.21 15.19
N PHE A 28 2.61 -8.70 15.28
CA PHE A 28 1.47 -7.87 15.70
C PHE A 28 1.16 -7.87 17.20
N ASN A 29 1.99 -8.54 18.01
CA ASN A 29 1.70 -8.79 19.44
C ASN A 29 0.37 -9.58 19.64
N SER A 30 0.07 -10.50 18.73
CA SER A 30 -1.18 -11.24 18.67
C SER A 30 -1.29 -12.34 19.72
N LYS A 31 -0.25 -12.57 20.51
CA LYS A 31 -0.11 -13.67 21.50
C LYS A 31 -0.27 -15.07 20.88
N ARG A 32 -0.08 -15.20 19.58
CA ARG A 32 -0.12 -16.48 18.87
C ARG A 32 1.28 -17.10 18.87
N ASN A 33 1.39 -18.30 19.41
CA ASN A 33 2.62 -19.08 19.27
C ASN A 33 2.77 -19.59 17.83
N TYR A 34 3.66 -19.00 17.05
CA TYR A 34 4.03 -19.50 15.72
C TYR A 34 4.99 -20.69 15.79
N ASN A 35 5.11 -21.36 16.92
CA ASN A 35 5.96 -22.54 17.17
C ASN A 35 5.71 -23.75 16.24
N GLN A 36 4.63 -23.74 15.44
CA GLN A 36 4.36 -24.82 14.49
C GLN A 36 5.29 -24.84 13.28
N ILE A 37 6.10 -23.79 13.07
CA ILE A 37 6.99 -23.67 11.90
C ILE A 37 8.22 -24.58 12.03
N TYR A 38 8.66 -24.83 13.27
CA TYR A 38 9.96 -25.45 13.56
C TYR A 38 9.92 -26.98 13.70
N ASN A 39 8.74 -27.59 13.82
CA ASN A 39 8.60 -29.03 13.98
C ASN A 39 8.95 -29.85 12.71
N ASN A 40 9.10 -29.20 11.55
CA ASN A 40 9.41 -29.86 10.29
C ASN A 40 10.88 -29.78 9.86
N VAL A 41 11.75 -29.04 10.54
CA VAL A 41 13.16 -28.84 10.18
C VAL A 41 14.08 -29.11 11.38
N GLY A 42 14.03 -30.31 11.90
CA GLY A 42 14.86 -30.92 12.93
C GLY A 42 16.16 -30.21 13.35
N LYS A 43 16.07 -29.26 14.25
CA LYS A 43 16.93 -28.84 15.38
C LYS A 43 16.48 -27.48 15.87
N GLU A 44 16.03 -27.40 17.12
CA GLU A 44 15.70 -26.14 17.79
C GLU A 44 16.97 -25.29 17.95
N ASP A 45 17.00 -24.16 17.24
CA ASP A 45 17.85 -23.03 17.62
C ASP A 45 17.04 -22.15 18.58
N LYS A 46 17.41 -22.13 19.87
CA LYS A 46 16.71 -21.38 20.92
C LYS A 46 16.64 -19.87 20.64
N ALA A 47 17.63 -19.33 19.95
CA ALA A 47 17.65 -17.91 19.56
C ALA A 47 16.59 -17.59 18.48
N GLN A 48 16.36 -18.52 17.55
CA GLN A 48 15.34 -18.39 16.51
C GLN A 48 13.94 -18.52 17.09
N THR A 49 13.72 -19.43 18.04
CA THR A 49 12.45 -19.60 18.76
C THR A 49 12.06 -18.31 19.51
N GLN A 50 13.04 -17.61 20.05
CA GLN A 50 12.81 -16.37 20.81
C GLN A 50 12.52 -15.16 19.91
N ALA A 51 13.05 -15.13 18.69
CA ALA A 51 12.83 -14.05 17.72
C ALA A 51 11.43 -14.04 17.08
N PHE A 52 10.73 -15.20 17.08
CA PHE A 52 9.41 -15.38 16.50
C PHE A 52 8.28 -15.50 17.54
N ILE A 53 8.58 -15.26 18.81
CA ILE A 53 7.54 -15.13 19.82
C ILE A 53 6.87 -13.78 19.62
N ASP A 54 5.69 -13.79 18.99
CA ASP A 54 4.78 -12.65 18.88
C ASP A 54 4.16 -12.31 20.27
N THR A 55 5.01 -12.34 21.30
CA THR A 55 4.68 -12.06 22.68
C THR A 55 5.72 -11.12 23.25
N TRP A 56 5.34 -9.88 23.38
CA TRP A 56 6.17 -8.83 23.96
C TRP A 56 6.03 -8.85 25.47
N THR A 57 7.16 -8.68 26.16
CA THR A 57 7.20 -8.51 27.60
C THR A 57 7.89 -7.20 27.94
N TRP A 58 7.50 -6.61 29.06
CA TRP A 58 8.21 -5.45 29.57
C TRP A 58 9.51 -5.92 30.24
N ASP A 59 10.63 -5.72 29.61
CA ASP A 59 11.96 -6.14 30.02
C ASP A 59 12.98 -4.98 30.02
N ASP A 60 14.26 -5.31 30.18
CA ASP A 60 15.35 -4.31 30.17
C ASP A 60 15.48 -3.63 28.80
N GLN A 61 15.21 -4.31 27.69
CA GLN A 61 15.24 -3.69 26.37
C GLN A 61 14.12 -2.67 26.22
N ALA A 62 12.92 -2.97 26.72
CA ALA A 62 11.80 -2.02 26.72
C ALA A 62 12.08 -0.81 27.62
N ASN A 63 12.72 -1.00 28.78
CA ASN A 63 13.15 0.11 29.65
C ASN A 63 14.22 0.97 28.98
N GLN A 64 15.24 0.39 28.37
CA GLN A 64 16.28 1.10 27.62
C GLN A 64 15.69 1.87 26.44
N GLY A 65 14.81 1.23 25.67
CA GLY A 65 14.15 1.90 24.55
C GLY A 65 13.28 3.07 24.98
N LEU A 66 12.55 2.94 26.09
CA LEU A 66 11.80 4.07 26.64
C LEU A 66 12.72 5.22 27.08
N ALA A 67 13.81 4.91 27.78
CA ALA A 67 14.79 5.92 28.21
C ALA A 67 15.41 6.62 26.99
N GLU A 68 15.77 5.87 25.94
CA GLU A 68 16.33 6.42 24.70
C GLU A 68 15.35 7.42 24.04
N ILE A 69 14.07 7.08 23.96
CA ILE A 69 13.04 7.99 23.41
C ILE A 69 12.94 9.25 24.26
N GLN A 70 12.91 9.12 25.59
CA GLN A 70 12.70 10.23 26.52
C GLN A 70 13.93 11.16 26.60
N GLU A 71 15.12 10.61 26.60
CA GLU A 71 16.38 11.37 26.65
C GLU A 71 16.77 11.99 25.31
N ASN A 72 16.37 11.34 24.21
CA ASN A 72 16.55 11.81 22.82
C ASN A 72 17.97 12.32 22.52
N TYR A 73 19.00 11.69 23.08
CA TYR A 73 20.39 12.15 22.94
C TYR A 73 20.91 12.11 21.48
N LEU A 74 20.30 11.32 20.60
CA LEU A 74 20.58 11.29 19.16
C LEU A 74 19.77 12.32 18.35
N GLY A 75 18.77 12.96 18.96
CA GLY A 75 17.92 13.93 18.28
C GLY A 75 16.96 13.35 17.24
N HIS A 76 16.71 12.03 17.25
CA HIS A 76 15.87 11.35 16.24
C HIS A 76 14.37 11.42 16.56
N PHE A 77 14.00 11.82 17.77
CA PHE A 77 12.61 11.88 18.22
C PHE A 77 12.10 13.30 18.28
N THR A 78 10.88 13.51 17.79
CA THR A 78 10.19 14.80 17.90
C THR A 78 9.63 14.98 19.31
N SER A 79 9.40 16.22 19.75
CA SER A 79 8.73 16.50 21.02
C SER A 79 7.37 15.80 21.12
N GLN A 80 6.62 15.76 20.00
CA GLN A 80 5.33 15.10 19.91
C GLN A 80 5.42 13.59 20.17
N SER A 81 6.44 12.92 19.60
CA SER A 81 6.63 11.48 19.84
C SER A 81 7.07 11.16 21.27
N ILE A 82 7.90 12.02 21.88
CA ILE A 82 8.33 11.88 23.28
C ILE A 82 7.14 12.07 24.23
N ASP A 83 6.34 13.11 24.04
CA ASP A 83 5.16 13.40 24.84
C ASP A 83 4.10 12.29 24.70
N LEU A 84 3.89 11.81 23.46
CA LEU A 84 2.97 10.72 23.20
C LEU A 84 3.36 9.43 23.93
N ILE A 85 4.62 8.98 23.80
CA ILE A 85 5.10 7.76 24.46
C ILE A 85 5.06 7.92 25.98
N SER A 86 5.39 9.10 26.51
CA SER A 86 5.26 9.39 27.92
C SER A 86 3.80 9.34 28.40
N GLY A 87 2.87 9.84 27.61
CA GLY A 87 1.43 9.75 27.86
C GLY A 87 0.93 8.29 27.82
N LEU A 88 1.30 7.53 26.79
CA LEU A 88 0.95 6.12 26.65
C LEU A 88 1.51 5.27 27.81
N THR A 89 2.69 5.60 28.31
CA THR A 89 3.27 4.93 29.48
C THR A 89 2.39 5.09 30.72
N LYS A 90 1.80 6.28 30.91
CA LYS A 90 0.88 6.55 32.04
C LYS A 90 -0.47 5.84 31.87
N VAL A 91 -0.97 5.73 30.64
CA VAL A 91 -2.30 5.16 30.34
C VAL A 91 -2.27 3.65 30.28
N LEU A 92 -1.29 3.05 29.60
CA LEU A 92 -1.22 1.61 29.34
C LEU A 92 -0.47 0.86 30.46
N GLY A 93 0.38 1.55 31.21
CA GLY A 93 1.30 0.92 32.15
C GLY A 93 2.41 0.11 31.43
N LYS A 94 3.34 -0.39 32.20
CA LYS A 94 4.50 -1.18 31.72
C LYS A 94 4.08 -2.63 31.42
N GLY A 95 3.46 -2.85 30.28
CA GLY A 95 2.98 -4.14 29.81
C GLY A 95 3.41 -4.44 28.36
N SER A 96 2.95 -5.59 27.83
CA SER A 96 3.34 -6.09 26.50
C SER A 96 3.04 -5.11 25.38
N LEU A 97 1.89 -4.46 25.41
CA LEU A 97 1.52 -3.49 24.38
C LEU A 97 2.48 -2.28 24.38
N LEU A 98 2.79 -1.73 25.55
CA LEU A 98 3.72 -0.60 25.63
C LEU A 98 5.14 -1.01 25.20
N ALA A 99 5.62 -2.20 25.56
CA ALA A 99 6.92 -2.71 25.11
C ALA A 99 6.99 -2.79 23.59
N TYR A 100 5.93 -3.30 22.95
CA TYR A 100 5.78 -3.32 21.50
C TYR A 100 5.80 -1.91 20.90
N LEU A 101 5.02 -0.98 21.44
CA LEU A 101 4.93 0.39 20.94
C LEU A 101 6.26 1.14 21.07
N VAL A 102 7.00 0.95 22.17
CA VAL A 102 8.35 1.50 22.36
C VAL A 102 9.29 0.97 21.27
N SER A 103 9.31 -0.34 21.07
CA SER A 103 10.12 -0.99 20.04
C SER A 103 9.81 -0.49 18.62
N MET A 104 8.53 -0.33 18.31
CA MET A 104 8.09 0.21 17.00
C MET A 104 8.44 1.68 16.85
N THR A 105 8.34 2.48 17.91
CA THR A 105 8.71 3.91 17.86
C THR A 105 10.18 4.10 17.47
N LEU A 106 11.08 3.31 18.08
CA LEU A 106 12.52 3.33 17.74
C LEU A 106 12.75 3.06 16.24
N ARG A 107 12.09 2.04 15.72
CA ARG A 107 12.24 1.60 14.33
C ARG A 107 11.60 2.56 13.33
N VAL A 108 10.42 3.08 13.64
CA VAL A 108 9.73 4.06 12.78
C VAL A 108 10.52 5.36 12.69
N ALA A 109 11.17 5.81 13.77
CA ALA A 109 12.06 6.97 13.74
C ALA A 109 13.26 6.73 12.80
N GLU A 110 13.90 5.56 12.87
CA GLU A 110 14.99 5.20 11.96
C GLU A 110 14.52 5.04 10.50
N ILE A 111 13.34 4.46 10.27
CA ILE A 111 12.74 4.37 8.94
C ILE A 111 12.51 5.78 8.38
N HIS A 112 11.98 6.70 9.19
CA HIS A 112 11.83 8.09 8.77
C HIS A 112 13.16 8.74 8.40
N ARG A 113 14.24 8.49 9.17
CA ARG A 113 15.59 9.00 8.90
C ARG A 113 16.11 8.53 7.55
N VAL A 114 16.02 7.22 7.27
CA VAL A 114 16.60 6.62 6.04
C VAL A 114 15.77 6.88 4.77
N LEU A 115 14.49 7.23 4.90
CA LEU A 115 13.66 7.58 3.76
C LEU A 115 14.10 8.89 3.13
N LYS A 116 14.13 8.96 1.79
CA LYS A 116 14.29 10.19 1.03
C LYS A 116 13.12 11.16 1.27
N PRO A 117 13.26 12.48 1.03
CA PRO A 117 12.11 13.40 1.06
C PRO A 117 10.96 12.98 0.14
N THR A 118 11.25 12.30 -0.97
CA THR A 118 10.27 11.72 -1.90
C THR A 118 9.73 10.36 -1.46
N GLY A 119 10.23 9.84 -0.33
CA GLY A 119 9.97 8.47 0.09
C GLY A 119 8.61 8.26 0.73
N SER A 120 8.16 7.00 0.66
CA SER A 120 6.89 6.52 1.20
C SER A 120 7.09 5.41 2.22
N PHE A 121 6.18 5.32 3.19
CA PHE A 121 6.19 4.31 4.23
C PHE A 121 4.86 3.58 4.31
N TYR A 122 4.91 2.25 4.31
CA TYR A 122 3.74 1.38 4.50
C TYR A 122 3.95 0.49 5.72
N LEU A 123 3.06 0.57 6.69
CA LEU A 123 3.03 -0.32 7.84
C LEU A 123 1.82 -1.24 7.76
N HIS A 124 2.06 -2.54 7.64
CA HIS A 124 1.03 -3.57 7.73
C HIS A 124 0.80 -3.94 9.19
N CYS A 125 -0.43 -3.91 9.65
CA CYS A 125 -0.78 -4.24 11.03
C CYS A 125 -2.20 -4.80 11.14
N ASP A 126 -2.48 -5.42 12.28
CA ASP A 126 -3.81 -5.85 12.67
C ASP A 126 -4.50 -4.84 13.60
N PRO A 127 -5.80 -4.99 13.89
CA PRO A 127 -6.53 -4.06 14.75
C PRO A 127 -6.06 -4.02 16.20
N THR A 128 -5.18 -4.93 16.65
CA THR A 128 -4.70 -4.96 18.06
C THR A 128 -3.87 -3.72 18.40
N ALA A 129 -3.03 -3.26 17.47
CA ALA A 129 -2.13 -2.15 17.69
C ALA A 129 -2.28 -1.01 16.67
N SER A 130 -3.05 -1.18 15.58
CA SER A 130 -3.12 -0.24 14.46
C SER A 130 -3.40 1.20 14.89
N HIS A 131 -4.34 1.43 15.81
CA HIS A 131 -4.69 2.77 16.27
C HIS A 131 -3.56 3.46 17.05
N TYR A 132 -2.82 2.70 17.88
CA TYR A 132 -1.64 3.22 18.58
C TYR A 132 -0.48 3.49 17.63
N LEU A 133 -0.25 2.59 16.68
CA LEU A 133 0.78 2.77 15.66
C LEU A 133 0.49 3.98 14.79
N LYS A 134 -0.79 4.20 14.42
CA LYS A 134 -1.22 5.37 13.66
C LYS A 134 -0.79 6.68 14.33
N ILE A 135 -1.11 6.85 15.62
CA ILE A 135 -0.76 8.09 16.33
C ILE A 135 0.75 8.24 16.58
N ILE A 136 1.48 7.13 16.72
CA ILE A 136 2.95 7.15 16.82
C ILE A 136 3.56 7.61 15.50
N ILE A 137 3.10 7.08 14.36
CA ILE A 137 3.61 7.47 13.05
C ILE A 137 3.23 8.93 12.75
N ASP A 138 2.03 9.39 13.12
CA ASP A 138 1.64 10.82 13.03
C ASP A 138 2.62 11.71 13.81
N ALA A 139 2.96 11.32 15.04
CA ALA A 139 3.88 12.08 15.87
C ALA A 139 5.31 12.11 15.30
N ILE A 140 5.72 11.15 14.49
CA ILE A 140 7.04 11.09 13.85
C ILE A 140 7.01 11.75 12.46
N PHE A 141 6.09 11.35 11.59
CA PHE A 141 6.06 11.82 10.20
C PHE A 141 5.40 13.17 10.05
N CYS A 142 4.16 13.35 10.54
CA CYS A 142 3.40 14.57 10.29
C CYS A 142 3.99 15.78 11.03
N SER A 143 4.62 15.56 12.18
CA SER A 143 5.32 16.64 12.91
C SER A 143 6.59 17.15 12.20
N GLN A 144 7.09 16.42 11.20
CA GLN A 144 8.28 16.75 10.43
C GLN A 144 7.96 17.08 8.95
N GLY A 145 6.70 17.41 8.64
CA GLY A 145 6.27 17.80 7.29
C GLY A 145 5.84 16.64 6.40
N GLY A 146 5.78 15.45 6.95
CA GLY A 146 5.18 14.28 6.29
C GLY A 146 3.65 14.30 6.34
N ASP A 147 3.02 13.34 5.69
CA ASP A 147 1.57 13.31 5.53
C ASP A 147 1.04 11.87 5.61
N PHE A 148 -0.08 11.70 6.32
CA PHE A 148 -0.87 10.48 6.30
C PHE A 148 -1.70 10.43 5.02
N LYS A 149 -1.43 9.48 4.15
CA LYS A 149 -2.10 9.37 2.86
C LYS A 149 -3.39 8.56 2.94
N ASN A 150 -3.30 7.32 3.44
CA ASN A 150 -4.45 6.44 3.52
C ASN A 150 -4.32 5.41 4.64
N GLU A 151 -5.45 5.01 5.19
CA GLU A 151 -5.65 3.69 5.76
C GLU A 151 -6.20 2.79 4.67
N ILE A 152 -5.44 1.75 4.31
CA ILE A 152 -5.80 0.75 3.31
C ILE A 152 -6.32 -0.47 4.06
N THR A 153 -7.52 -0.92 3.71
CA THR A 153 -8.11 -2.15 4.23
C THR A 153 -7.92 -3.28 3.22
N TRP A 154 -7.08 -4.26 3.56
CA TRP A 154 -6.92 -5.46 2.74
C TRP A 154 -7.76 -6.60 3.28
N LYS A 155 -8.60 -7.20 2.43
CA LYS A 155 -9.43 -8.35 2.74
C LYS A 155 -8.62 -9.64 2.59
N ARG A 156 -8.08 -10.13 3.70
CA ARG A 156 -7.18 -11.30 3.75
C ARG A 156 -7.87 -12.66 3.87
N LYS A 157 -9.19 -12.69 4.11
CA LYS A 157 -9.96 -13.93 4.25
C LYS A 157 -11.27 -13.85 3.50
N THR A 158 -11.59 -14.92 2.81
CA THR A 158 -12.87 -15.10 2.14
C THR A 158 -13.69 -16.17 2.84
N GLY A 159 -14.90 -15.85 3.25
CA GLY A 159 -15.98 -16.77 3.57
C GLY A 159 -16.03 -17.33 5.00
N ARG A 160 -15.23 -18.31 5.37
CA ARG A 160 -15.36 -18.94 6.70
C ARG A 160 -14.54 -18.17 7.75
N GLY A 161 -15.18 -17.19 8.38
CA GLY A 161 -14.59 -16.38 9.44
C GLY A 161 -14.38 -17.16 10.75
N GLU A 162 -13.68 -16.54 11.70
CA GLU A 162 -13.50 -17.04 13.06
C GLU A 162 -14.81 -17.03 13.89
N THR A 163 -15.89 -16.51 13.30
CA THR A 163 -17.21 -16.42 13.94
C THR A 163 -17.94 -17.76 13.85
N ASN A 164 -18.29 -18.31 14.97
CA ASN A 164 -19.14 -19.50 15.12
C ASN A 164 -20.29 -19.21 16.09
N HIS A 165 -21.20 -20.17 16.29
CA HIS A 165 -22.37 -20.00 17.16
C HIS A 165 -22.06 -19.63 18.63
N LYS A 166 -20.81 -19.79 19.08
CA LYS A 166 -20.35 -19.44 20.43
C LYS A 166 -19.48 -18.17 20.46
N SER A 167 -19.30 -17.50 19.33
CA SER A 167 -18.46 -16.31 19.27
C SER A 167 -19.16 -15.12 19.93
N SER A 168 -18.42 -14.36 20.72
CA SER A 168 -18.86 -13.11 21.36
C SER A 168 -18.48 -11.86 20.54
N ARG A 169 -17.84 -12.04 19.36
CA ARG A 169 -17.37 -10.96 18.48
C ARG A 169 -17.41 -11.38 17.02
N PHE A 170 -17.40 -10.42 16.14
CA PHE A 170 -17.21 -10.68 14.70
C PHE A 170 -15.79 -11.21 14.43
N GLY A 171 -15.65 -12.11 13.45
CA GLY A 171 -14.35 -12.59 12.98
C GLY A 171 -13.59 -11.47 12.24
N VAL A 172 -12.26 -11.48 12.38
CA VAL A 172 -11.38 -10.53 11.69
C VAL A 172 -11.04 -11.06 10.30
N SER A 173 -11.52 -10.39 9.27
CA SER A 173 -11.32 -10.79 7.86
C SER A 173 -10.39 -9.85 7.09
N THR A 174 -9.94 -8.77 7.72
CA THR A 174 -9.13 -7.73 7.10
C THR A 174 -7.88 -7.45 7.90
N ASP A 175 -6.85 -6.95 7.21
CA ASP A 175 -5.69 -6.28 7.82
C ASP A 175 -5.69 -4.81 7.41
N THR A 176 -5.01 -3.99 8.20
CA THR A 176 -4.82 -2.56 7.96
C THR A 176 -3.41 -2.30 7.44
N ILE A 177 -3.28 -1.48 6.41
CA ILE A 177 -2.00 -0.98 5.94
C ILE A 177 -2.04 0.55 6.03
N LEU A 178 -1.19 1.12 6.88
CA LEU A 178 -1.07 2.56 7.05
C LEU A 178 -0.06 3.10 6.04
N PHE A 179 -0.50 4.02 5.19
CA PHE A 179 0.33 4.64 4.15
C PHE A 179 0.67 6.09 4.50
N TYR A 180 1.97 6.37 4.54
CA TYR A 180 2.54 7.70 4.81
C TYR A 180 3.50 8.13 3.72
N ALA A 181 3.61 9.42 3.53
CA ALA A 181 4.65 10.08 2.75
C ALA A 181 5.57 10.90 3.66
N LYS A 182 6.89 10.89 3.40
CA LYS A 182 7.83 11.71 4.17
C LYS A 182 7.67 13.21 3.90
N SER A 183 7.20 13.57 2.69
CA SER A 183 6.86 14.96 2.33
C SER A 183 5.78 15.01 1.25
N ASN A 184 5.41 16.21 0.84
CA ASN A 184 4.50 16.43 -0.30
C ASN A 184 5.10 16.10 -1.67
N GLN A 185 6.38 15.74 -1.75
CA GLN A 185 7.08 15.36 -2.98
C GLN A 185 7.08 13.84 -3.23
N SER A 186 6.32 13.08 -2.45
CA SER A 186 6.30 11.62 -2.54
C SER A 186 5.83 11.12 -3.90
N CYS A 187 6.46 10.04 -4.37
CA CYS A 187 6.03 9.32 -5.58
C CYS A 187 4.67 8.67 -5.36
N PHE A 188 3.73 8.89 -6.30
CA PHE A 188 2.45 8.20 -6.33
C PHE A 188 2.00 7.95 -7.76
N ASN A 189 2.13 6.71 -8.21
CA ASN A 189 1.70 6.23 -9.52
C ASN A 189 0.30 5.64 -9.39
N SER A 190 -0.71 6.35 -9.90
CA SER A 190 -2.11 5.88 -9.84
C SER A 190 -2.26 4.51 -10.48
N GLN A 191 -2.87 3.57 -9.76
CA GLN A 191 -3.16 2.23 -10.23
C GLN A 191 -4.62 2.11 -10.67
N PHE A 192 -4.87 1.31 -11.71
CA PHE A 192 -6.20 1.12 -12.29
C PHE A 192 -6.49 -0.37 -12.41
N SER A 193 -7.76 -0.74 -12.30
CA SER A 193 -8.22 -2.12 -12.47
C SER A 193 -9.49 -2.17 -13.30
N PHE A 194 -9.61 -3.21 -14.14
CA PHE A 194 -10.86 -3.60 -14.80
C PHE A 194 -11.66 -4.58 -13.94
N ASP A 195 -11.01 -5.22 -12.98
CA ASP A 195 -11.63 -6.20 -12.08
C ASP A 195 -12.22 -5.54 -10.84
N VAL A 196 -13.24 -4.71 -11.05
CA VAL A 196 -14.00 -4.03 -10.01
C VAL A 196 -15.45 -4.43 -10.15
N GLU A 197 -16.10 -4.81 -9.06
CA GLU A 197 -17.51 -5.24 -9.05
C GLU A 197 -18.42 -4.26 -9.80
N GLY A 198 -19.26 -4.80 -10.68
CA GLY A 198 -20.18 -4.02 -11.53
C GLY A 198 -19.51 -3.23 -12.66
N TYR A 199 -18.17 -3.33 -12.85
CA TYR A 199 -17.51 -2.60 -13.94
C TYR A 199 -17.75 -3.25 -15.31
N SER A 200 -17.81 -4.58 -15.38
CA SER A 200 -18.21 -5.31 -16.58
C SER A 200 -19.62 -4.89 -17.04
N ASP A 201 -20.58 -4.83 -16.12
CA ASP A 201 -21.94 -4.39 -16.40
C ASP A 201 -21.99 -2.93 -16.90
N TYR A 202 -21.15 -2.07 -16.31
CA TYR A 202 -21.02 -0.69 -16.77
C TYR A 202 -20.47 -0.64 -18.20
N ILE A 203 -19.45 -1.41 -18.53
CA ILE A 203 -18.89 -1.49 -19.88
C ILE A 203 -19.97 -1.91 -20.87
N ASP A 204 -20.70 -2.99 -20.59
CA ASP A 204 -21.71 -3.53 -21.50
C ASP A 204 -22.90 -2.60 -21.68
N LYS A 205 -23.31 -1.88 -20.64
CA LYS A 205 -24.38 -0.88 -20.71
C LYS A 205 -23.97 0.41 -21.41
N SER A 206 -22.72 0.84 -21.26
CA SER A 206 -22.25 2.16 -21.70
C SER A 206 -21.58 2.12 -23.07
N PHE A 207 -20.74 1.11 -23.36
CA PHE A 207 -19.94 1.00 -24.58
C PHE A 207 -20.65 0.14 -25.63
N LYS A 208 -21.87 0.54 -26.00
CA LYS A 208 -22.75 -0.21 -26.90
C LYS A 208 -22.65 0.19 -28.37
N TYR A 209 -21.92 1.26 -28.70
CA TYR A 209 -21.71 1.68 -30.07
C TYR A 209 -20.41 1.09 -30.62
N VAL A 210 -20.39 0.87 -31.94
CA VAL A 210 -19.22 0.40 -32.66
C VAL A 210 -18.97 1.38 -33.82
N ASP A 211 -17.72 1.78 -34.04
CA ASP A 211 -17.36 2.62 -35.19
C ASP A 211 -17.09 1.79 -36.45
N GLU A 212 -16.75 2.44 -37.54
CA GLU A 212 -16.43 1.84 -38.86
C GLU A 212 -15.17 0.91 -38.81
N ASN A 213 -14.31 1.09 -37.81
CA ASN A 213 -13.12 0.28 -37.57
C ASN A 213 -13.36 -0.87 -36.59
N GLY A 214 -14.59 -1.09 -36.16
CA GLY A 214 -14.94 -2.15 -35.19
C GLY A 214 -14.65 -1.78 -33.73
N ARG A 215 -14.25 -0.53 -33.39
CA ARG A 215 -13.93 -0.12 -32.04
C ARG A 215 -15.20 0.19 -31.24
N ARG A 216 -15.36 -0.46 -30.09
CA ARG A 216 -16.47 -0.15 -29.16
C ARG A 216 -16.27 1.20 -28.50
N TYR A 217 -17.36 2.00 -28.38
CA TYR A 217 -17.30 3.28 -27.70
C TYR A 217 -18.58 3.64 -26.98
N GLN A 218 -18.47 4.54 -26.00
CA GLN A 218 -19.54 5.26 -25.34
C GLN A 218 -19.68 6.64 -25.98
N ALA A 219 -20.93 7.08 -26.18
CA ALA A 219 -21.22 8.42 -26.69
C ALA A 219 -21.42 9.39 -25.51
N ASP A 220 -20.34 10.06 -25.12
CA ASP A 220 -20.29 10.99 -23.98
C ASP A 220 -20.87 12.36 -24.34
N ASN A 221 -21.47 13.02 -23.34
CA ASN A 221 -22.06 14.34 -23.49
C ASN A 221 -20.98 15.41 -23.73
N LEU A 222 -21.22 16.29 -24.69
CA LEU A 222 -20.38 17.46 -25.00
C LEU A 222 -20.99 18.79 -24.57
N ALA A 223 -22.12 18.79 -23.85
CA ALA A 223 -22.65 19.99 -23.25
C ALA A 223 -21.81 20.43 -22.06
N SER A 224 -21.55 21.71 -21.94
CA SER A 224 -20.90 22.26 -20.75
C SER A 224 -21.79 22.10 -19.50
N PRO A 225 -21.24 21.71 -18.33
CA PRO A 225 -22.01 21.61 -17.09
C PRO A 225 -22.47 22.97 -16.56
N SER A 226 -21.86 24.08 -17.00
CA SER A 226 -22.22 25.47 -16.68
C SER A 226 -22.32 26.31 -17.95
N PRO A 227 -23.08 27.40 -17.96
CA PRO A 227 -23.19 28.27 -19.13
C PRO A 227 -21.86 28.81 -19.61
N ARG A 228 -21.56 28.64 -20.90
CA ARG A 228 -20.37 29.14 -21.58
C ARG A 228 -20.75 29.90 -22.85
N PRO A 229 -21.10 31.20 -22.77
CA PRO A 229 -21.50 31.99 -23.90
C PRO A 229 -20.50 32.04 -25.06
N ASN A 230 -19.21 31.95 -24.74
CA ASN A 230 -18.10 31.90 -25.73
C ASN A 230 -17.99 30.57 -26.48
N LEU A 231 -18.73 29.53 -26.07
CA LEU A 231 -18.76 28.22 -26.71
C LEU A 231 -20.11 27.88 -27.32
N MET A 232 -20.89 28.93 -27.69
CA MET A 232 -22.16 28.86 -28.38
C MET A 232 -21.96 28.99 -29.89
N TYR A 233 -21.47 27.94 -30.54
CA TYR A 233 -21.22 27.90 -31.97
C TYR A 233 -21.94 26.72 -32.64
N GLU A 234 -22.37 26.91 -33.88
CA GLU A 234 -22.93 25.84 -34.71
C GLU A 234 -21.80 25.04 -35.37
N TYR A 235 -21.96 23.71 -35.43
CA TYR A 235 -20.99 22.82 -36.04
C TYR A 235 -21.64 21.82 -36.97
N LYS A 236 -21.31 21.88 -38.27
CA LYS A 236 -21.87 21.02 -39.34
C LYS A 236 -23.41 20.94 -39.31
N GLY A 237 -24.08 22.06 -39.09
CA GLY A 237 -25.53 22.14 -39.03
C GLY A 237 -26.17 21.74 -37.68
N TYR A 238 -25.36 21.33 -36.69
CA TYR A 238 -25.84 21.02 -35.35
C TYR A 238 -25.73 22.22 -34.42
N LYS A 239 -26.86 22.56 -33.76
CA LYS A 239 -26.90 23.67 -32.81
C LYS A 239 -26.20 23.34 -31.49
N PRO A 240 -25.60 24.35 -30.82
CA PRO A 240 -25.01 24.16 -29.53
C PRO A 240 -26.03 23.76 -28.46
N PRO A 241 -25.62 23.04 -27.40
CA PRO A 241 -26.43 22.89 -26.19
C PRO A 241 -26.78 24.24 -25.56
N ALA A 242 -27.86 24.32 -24.79
CA ALA A 242 -28.28 25.56 -24.11
C ALA A 242 -27.19 26.18 -23.23
N THR A 243 -26.31 25.37 -22.67
CA THR A 243 -25.16 25.80 -21.85
C THR A 243 -23.87 26.01 -22.65
N GLY A 244 -23.90 25.80 -23.98
CA GLY A 244 -22.72 25.78 -24.85
C GLY A 244 -22.01 24.44 -24.87
N TRP A 245 -21.04 24.33 -25.78
CA TRP A 245 -20.17 23.15 -25.85
C TRP A 245 -19.17 23.10 -24.69
N ALA A 246 -18.71 21.93 -24.33
CA ALA A 246 -17.65 21.75 -23.34
C ALA A 246 -16.24 22.03 -23.88
N ILE A 247 -16.10 22.17 -25.21
CA ILE A 247 -14.82 22.35 -25.93
C ILE A 247 -14.90 23.50 -26.93
N SER A 248 -13.74 24.02 -27.32
CA SER A 248 -13.62 25.06 -28.37
C SER A 248 -13.91 24.50 -29.76
N LYS A 249 -14.16 25.39 -30.73
CA LYS A 249 -14.42 25.01 -32.12
C LYS A 249 -13.22 24.30 -32.75
N GLU A 250 -12.04 24.76 -32.47
CA GLU A 250 -10.77 24.17 -32.96
C GLU A 250 -10.60 22.73 -32.46
N LYS A 251 -10.96 22.50 -31.15
CA LYS A 251 -10.93 21.16 -30.57
C LYS A 251 -12.01 20.26 -31.14
N MET A 252 -13.18 20.80 -31.46
CA MET A 252 -14.26 20.08 -32.15
C MET A 252 -13.81 19.63 -33.53
N GLU A 253 -13.19 20.52 -34.31
CA GLU A 253 -12.62 20.23 -35.64
C GLU A 253 -11.51 19.17 -35.59
N GLN A 254 -10.65 19.26 -34.58
CA GLN A 254 -9.60 18.25 -34.34
C GLN A 254 -10.23 16.87 -34.08
N TRP A 255 -11.20 16.77 -33.15
CA TRP A 255 -11.85 15.52 -32.84
C TRP A 255 -12.67 14.94 -33.97
N ASP A 256 -13.20 15.80 -34.85
CA ASP A 256 -13.88 15.37 -36.07
C ASP A 256 -12.91 14.70 -37.04
N LYS A 257 -11.75 15.32 -37.28
CA LYS A 257 -10.67 14.73 -38.12
C LYS A 257 -10.14 13.41 -37.55
N GLU A 258 -10.10 13.30 -36.22
CA GLU A 258 -9.67 12.08 -35.51
C GLU A 258 -10.77 11.01 -35.45
N GLY A 259 -11.97 11.24 -36.01
CA GLY A 259 -13.09 10.32 -35.93
C GLY A 259 -13.69 10.14 -34.53
N ARG A 260 -13.44 11.09 -33.61
CA ARG A 260 -13.84 11.03 -32.19
C ARG A 260 -15.21 11.64 -31.91
N LEU A 261 -15.93 12.07 -32.95
CA LEU A 261 -17.31 12.60 -32.80
C LEU A 261 -18.35 11.57 -33.22
N HIS A 262 -19.38 11.45 -32.40
CA HIS A 262 -20.58 10.71 -32.71
C HIS A 262 -21.67 11.71 -33.16
N PHE A 263 -22.01 11.67 -34.45
CA PHE A 263 -23.08 12.45 -35.02
C PHE A 263 -24.40 11.68 -34.90
N PRO A 264 -25.49 12.30 -34.38
CA PRO A 264 -26.79 11.65 -34.39
C PRO A 264 -27.31 11.54 -35.82
N LYS A 265 -28.32 10.66 -36.03
CA LYS A 265 -28.89 10.41 -37.36
C LYS A 265 -29.64 11.64 -37.94
N ASP A 266 -30.12 12.52 -37.07
CA ASP A 266 -30.78 13.74 -37.44
C ASP A 266 -30.16 14.95 -36.72
N GLN A 267 -30.36 16.16 -37.30
CA GLN A 267 -29.75 17.40 -36.80
C GLN A 267 -30.46 17.96 -35.55
N THR A 268 -31.55 17.34 -35.08
CA THR A 268 -32.21 17.69 -33.82
C THR A 268 -31.51 17.06 -32.63
N GLY A 269 -30.73 16.03 -32.88
CA GLY A 269 -29.88 15.39 -31.88
C GLY A 269 -28.61 16.20 -31.53
N ARG A 270 -27.86 15.74 -30.56
CA ARG A 270 -26.62 16.41 -30.10
C ARG A 270 -25.40 15.64 -30.50
N ILE A 271 -24.38 16.32 -31.00
CA ILE A 271 -23.04 15.75 -31.17
C ILE A 271 -22.53 15.29 -29.82
N ARG A 272 -21.91 14.10 -29.80
CA ARG A 272 -21.30 13.51 -28.59
C ARG A 272 -19.87 13.13 -28.87
N ARG A 273 -19.03 13.01 -27.80
CA ARG A 273 -17.68 12.48 -27.93
C ARG A 273 -17.73 10.96 -27.94
N LYS A 274 -16.98 10.33 -28.84
CA LYS A 274 -16.68 8.91 -28.76
C LYS A 274 -15.58 8.70 -27.73
N ARG A 275 -15.90 7.99 -26.66
CA ARG A 275 -14.93 7.49 -25.65
C ARG A 275 -14.74 6.02 -25.94
N PHE A 276 -13.56 5.64 -26.43
CA PHE A 276 -13.28 4.29 -26.86
C PHE A 276 -12.99 3.37 -25.68
N LEU A 277 -13.45 2.11 -25.76
CA LEU A 277 -13.25 1.09 -24.73
C LEU A 277 -11.77 0.71 -24.59
N ASP A 278 -11.06 0.61 -25.71
CA ASP A 278 -9.65 0.27 -25.79
C ASP A 278 -8.70 1.38 -25.28
N GLU A 279 -9.23 2.58 -25.03
CA GLU A 279 -8.50 3.70 -24.42
C GLU A 279 -8.73 3.80 -22.90
N LEU A 280 -9.56 2.92 -22.32
CA LEU A 280 -9.79 2.93 -20.88
C LEU A 280 -8.61 2.29 -20.15
N GLN A 281 -8.26 2.89 -19.04
CA GLN A 281 -7.28 2.33 -18.10
C GLN A 281 -7.92 1.49 -16.99
N GLY A 282 -9.26 1.44 -16.93
CA GLY A 282 -9.99 0.85 -15.83
C GLY A 282 -10.50 1.89 -14.83
N LYS A 283 -10.91 1.45 -13.67
CA LYS A 283 -11.24 2.33 -12.53
C LYS A 283 -10.01 2.53 -11.65
N PRO A 284 -9.78 3.74 -11.12
CA PRO A 284 -8.73 3.97 -10.14
C PRO A 284 -8.96 3.08 -8.92
N ILE A 285 -7.92 2.38 -8.47
CA ILE A 285 -7.95 1.58 -7.26
C ILE A 285 -8.12 2.50 -6.05
N GLN A 286 -9.03 2.12 -5.16
CA GLN A 286 -9.31 2.83 -3.92
C GLN A 286 -8.59 2.16 -2.74
N ASN A 287 -8.87 2.61 -1.51
CA ASN A 287 -8.23 2.10 -0.30
C ASN A 287 -8.85 0.80 0.27
N LEU A 288 -9.89 0.25 -0.34
CA LEU A 288 -10.39 -1.09 -0.03
C LEU A 288 -9.85 -2.07 -1.08
N TRP A 289 -8.99 -3.00 -0.62
CA TRP A 289 -8.36 -4.01 -1.45
C TRP A 289 -8.97 -5.38 -1.18
N ASP A 290 -10.02 -5.72 -1.89
CA ASP A 290 -10.72 -7.01 -1.82
C ASP A 290 -10.50 -7.89 -3.05
N ASP A 291 -9.82 -7.34 -4.05
CA ASP A 291 -9.43 -7.98 -5.30
C ASP A 291 -8.13 -8.79 -5.19
N ILE A 292 -7.29 -8.54 -4.16
CA ILE A 292 -6.07 -9.32 -3.90
C ILE A 292 -6.39 -10.47 -2.96
N GLN A 293 -6.36 -11.70 -3.51
CA GLN A 293 -6.64 -12.88 -2.72
C GLN A 293 -5.46 -13.27 -1.81
N PRO A 294 -5.71 -13.79 -0.61
CA PRO A 294 -4.67 -14.37 0.23
C PRO A 294 -4.13 -15.66 -0.42
N ILE A 295 -2.88 -16.00 -0.10
CA ILE A 295 -2.23 -17.21 -0.60
C ILE A 295 -2.98 -18.46 -0.11
N SER A 296 -3.41 -19.29 -1.04
CA SER A 296 -4.04 -20.58 -0.76
C SER A 296 -3.00 -21.69 -0.60
N SER A 297 -3.45 -22.88 -0.16
CA SER A 297 -2.56 -24.05 -0.02
C SER A 297 -2.05 -24.57 -1.36
N GLN A 298 -2.66 -24.21 -2.47
CA GLN A 298 -2.35 -24.68 -3.82
C GLN A 298 -1.61 -23.64 -4.67
N ASP A 299 -1.40 -22.44 -4.15
CA ASP A 299 -0.76 -21.38 -4.92
C ASP A 299 0.73 -21.69 -5.15
N LYS A 300 1.19 -21.47 -6.38
CA LYS A 300 2.59 -21.72 -6.79
C LYS A 300 3.59 -20.84 -6.04
N GLU A 301 3.19 -19.63 -5.66
CA GLU A 301 4.04 -18.70 -4.91
C GLU A 301 4.23 -19.09 -3.43
N ARG A 302 3.49 -20.12 -2.96
CA ARG A 302 3.52 -20.54 -1.56
C ARG A 302 4.84 -21.22 -1.19
N LEU A 303 5.60 -20.62 -0.29
CA LEU A 303 6.86 -21.15 0.24
C LEU A 303 6.69 -21.94 1.54
N GLY A 304 5.46 -22.04 2.08
CA GLY A 304 5.22 -22.66 3.39
C GLY A 304 5.56 -21.78 4.59
N TYR A 305 5.96 -20.53 4.37
CA TYR A 305 6.18 -19.55 5.42
C TYR A 305 4.83 -19.03 5.96
N PRO A 306 4.55 -19.09 7.28
CA PRO A 306 3.20 -18.92 7.81
C PRO A 306 2.56 -17.56 7.61
N THR A 307 3.36 -16.51 7.54
CA THR A 307 2.90 -15.12 7.42
C THR A 307 3.16 -14.54 6.03
N GLN A 308 3.48 -15.40 5.06
CA GLN A 308 3.76 -14.97 3.68
C GLN A 308 2.62 -14.12 3.13
N LYS A 309 2.94 -12.95 2.63
CA LYS A 309 2.01 -12.07 1.90
C LYS A 309 2.03 -12.40 0.41
N PRO A 310 0.90 -12.25 -0.32
CA PRO A 310 0.86 -12.48 -1.76
C PRO A 310 1.71 -11.46 -2.52
N GLU A 311 2.35 -11.90 -3.61
CA GLU A 311 3.16 -11.03 -4.47
C GLU A 311 2.34 -9.85 -5.00
N ALA A 312 1.10 -10.07 -5.39
CA ALA A 312 0.20 -9.03 -5.91
C ALA A 312 0.00 -7.85 -4.94
N LEU A 313 0.06 -8.10 -3.61
CA LEU A 313 -0.03 -7.04 -2.61
C LEU A 313 1.19 -6.12 -2.67
N LEU A 314 2.38 -6.73 -2.72
CA LEU A 314 3.64 -5.99 -2.77
C LEU A 314 3.85 -5.35 -4.15
N GLU A 315 3.44 -6.00 -5.24
CA GLU A 315 3.46 -5.41 -6.60
C GLU A 315 2.68 -4.10 -6.62
N ARG A 316 1.47 -4.08 -6.08
CA ARG A 316 0.64 -2.86 -6.01
C ARG A 316 1.32 -1.76 -5.21
N ILE A 317 1.83 -2.06 -4.01
CA ILE A 317 2.51 -1.08 -3.15
C ILE A 317 3.75 -0.51 -3.85
N ILE A 318 4.61 -1.39 -4.38
CA ILE A 318 5.88 -1.00 -5.00
C ILE A 318 5.64 -0.18 -6.28
N GLN A 319 4.72 -0.60 -7.14
CA GLN A 319 4.37 0.15 -8.36
C GLN A 319 3.76 1.51 -8.05
N THR A 320 2.94 1.60 -6.99
CA THR A 320 2.31 2.87 -6.59
C THR A 320 3.32 3.89 -6.09
N SER A 321 4.32 3.48 -5.30
CA SER A 321 5.16 4.42 -4.55
C SER A 321 6.65 4.32 -4.89
N SER A 322 6.99 3.79 -6.07
CA SER A 322 8.36 3.76 -6.57
C SER A 322 8.42 3.67 -8.10
N ASN A 323 9.60 3.99 -8.65
CA ASN A 323 9.95 3.84 -10.05
C ASN A 323 11.06 2.79 -10.22
N GLU A 324 11.35 2.38 -11.47
CA GLU A 324 12.47 1.48 -11.74
C GLU A 324 13.80 2.09 -11.26
N GLY A 325 14.63 1.27 -10.64
CA GLY A 325 15.91 1.68 -10.07
C GLY A 325 15.84 2.22 -8.63
N ASP A 326 14.63 2.55 -8.11
CA ASP A 326 14.44 3.01 -6.74
C ASP A 326 14.79 1.92 -5.71
N ILE A 327 15.14 2.35 -4.49
CA ILE A 327 15.52 1.46 -3.39
C ILE A 327 14.34 1.18 -2.48
N ILE A 328 13.96 -0.09 -2.38
CA ILE A 328 12.88 -0.60 -1.53
C ILE A 328 13.47 -1.22 -0.27
N LEU A 329 13.02 -0.81 0.90
CA LEU A 329 13.42 -1.36 2.19
C LEU A 329 12.30 -2.21 2.78
N ASP A 330 12.64 -3.43 3.21
CA ASP A 330 11.81 -4.23 4.08
C ASP A 330 12.63 -4.66 5.31
N ALA A 331 12.31 -4.03 6.46
CA ALA A 331 13.03 -4.28 7.70
C ALA A 331 12.52 -5.49 8.48
N TYR A 332 11.51 -6.19 7.97
CA TYR A 332 10.93 -7.43 8.51
C TYR A 332 10.64 -8.41 7.36
N CYS A 333 11.65 -8.66 6.52
CA CYS A 333 11.43 -9.23 5.20
C CYS A 333 10.95 -10.71 5.18
N GLY A 334 10.97 -11.43 6.29
CA GLY A 334 10.43 -12.79 6.40
C GLY A 334 10.91 -13.71 5.27
N CYS A 335 9.97 -14.25 4.49
CA CYS A 335 10.28 -15.09 3.32
C CYS A 335 10.64 -14.31 2.05
N GLY A 336 10.78 -12.98 2.14
CA GLY A 336 11.29 -12.14 1.06
C GLY A 336 10.32 -11.85 -0.07
N THR A 337 9.02 -11.76 0.20
CA THR A 337 8.07 -11.38 -0.85
C THR A 337 8.37 -9.99 -1.40
N THR A 338 8.61 -9.01 -0.53
CA THR A 338 9.01 -7.65 -0.94
C THR A 338 10.30 -7.67 -1.78
N VAL A 339 11.30 -8.46 -1.37
CA VAL A 339 12.59 -8.61 -2.06
C VAL A 339 12.40 -9.17 -3.48
N ALA A 340 11.67 -10.29 -3.61
CA ALA A 340 11.42 -10.93 -4.88
C ALA A 340 10.62 -10.04 -5.85
N VAL A 341 9.58 -9.37 -5.35
CA VAL A 341 8.77 -8.45 -6.15
C VAL A 341 9.59 -7.23 -6.57
N SER A 342 10.41 -6.66 -5.69
CA SER A 342 11.29 -5.54 -6.04
C SER A 342 12.25 -5.93 -7.16
N GLN A 343 12.89 -7.10 -7.07
CA GLN A 343 13.78 -7.63 -8.11
C GLN A 343 13.04 -7.81 -9.44
N LYS A 344 11.85 -8.43 -9.42
CA LYS A 344 10.99 -8.65 -10.59
C LYS A 344 10.60 -7.34 -11.29
N LEU A 345 10.43 -6.27 -10.52
CA LEU A 345 10.01 -4.96 -11.01
C LEU A 345 11.20 -4.03 -11.31
N ASN A 346 12.43 -4.52 -11.39
CA ASN A 346 13.66 -3.73 -11.62
C ASN A 346 13.90 -2.64 -10.56
N ARG A 347 13.54 -2.89 -9.29
CA ARG A 347 13.91 -2.05 -8.15
C ARG A 347 15.11 -2.65 -7.44
N GLN A 348 15.93 -1.78 -6.85
CA GLN A 348 16.92 -2.21 -5.86
C GLN A 348 16.20 -2.50 -4.55
N TRP A 349 16.78 -3.35 -3.71
CA TRP A 349 16.11 -3.71 -2.46
C TRP A 349 17.11 -3.91 -1.32
N ILE A 350 16.63 -3.65 -0.12
CA ILE A 350 17.29 -3.93 1.15
C ILE A 350 16.32 -4.75 1.99
N GLY A 351 16.67 -6.00 2.28
CA GLY A 351 15.93 -6.89 3.16
C GLY A 351 16.68 -7.10 4.47
N ILE A 352 15.99 -7.04 5.59
CA ILE A 352 16.55 -7.29 6.93
C ILE A 352 15.66 -8.30 7.63
N ASP A 353 16.25 -9.36 8.17
CA ASP A 353 15.55 -10.31 9.05
C ASP A 353 16.49 -10.84 10.14
N ILE A 354 15.90 -11.11 11.30
CA ILE A 354 16.63 -11.61 12.46
C ILE A 354 16.83 -13.12 12.42
N THR A 355 16.14 -13.84 11.51
CA THR A 355 16.21 -15.30 11.44
C THR A 355 17.08 -15.78 10.27
N TYR A 356 17.99 -16.71 10.56
CA TYR A 356 18.80 -17.34 9.52
C TYR A 356 17.94 -18.11 8.50
N GLN A 357 16.82 -18.67 8.95
CA GLN A 357 15.89 -19.39 8.08
C GLN A 357 15.28 -18.46 7.02
N SER A 358 14.85 -17.26 7.40
CA SER A 358 14.35 -16.25 6.46
C SER A 358 15.42 -15.91 5.42
N ILE A 359 16.63 -15.63 5.86
CA ILE A 359 17.75 -15.31 4.96
C ILE A 359 18.00 -16.43 3.96
N SER A 360 18.09 -17.69 4.43
CA SER A 360 18.30 -18.86 3.57
C SER A 360 17.15 -19.06 2.57
N LEU A 361 15.91 -18.84 3.00
CA LEU A 361 14.74 -18.95 2.15
C LEU A 361 14.72 -17.88 1.05
N ILE A 362 15.11 -16.65 1.40
CA ILE A 362 15.22 -15.55 0.44
C ILE A 362 16.28 -15.85 -0.62
N LEU A 363 17.49 -16.28 -0.20
CA LEU A 363 18.56 -16.61 -1.14
C LEU A 363 18.11 -17.70 -2.11
N LYS A 364 17.52 -18.78 -1.59
CA LYS A 364 16.97 -19.84 -2.44
C LYS A 364 15.90 -19.34 -3.40
N ARG A 365 14.97 -18.51 -2.92
CA ARG A 365 13.90 -17.93 -3.77
C ARG A 365 14.51 -17.10 -4.91
N LEU A 366 15.53 -16.31 -4.64
CA LEU A 366 16.21 -15.52 -5.67
C LEU A 366 16.92 -16.41 -6.69
N GLU A 367 17.65 -17.46 -6.24
CA GLU A 367 18.31 -18.43 -7.12
C GLU A 367 17.32 -19.20 -8.00
N ASP A 368 16.17 -19.60 -7.44
CA ASP A 368 15.16 -20.37 -8.17
C ASP A 368 14.36 -19.49 -9.18
N THR A 369 14.35 -18.15 -9.02
CA THR A 369 13.49 -17.24 -9.80
C THR A 369 14.26 -16.41 -10.82
N PHE A 370 15.51 -16.04 -10.54
CA PHE A 370 16.34 -15.12 -11.33
C PHE A 370 17.69 -15.71 -11.68
#